data_110f0f6677e7dd320b1bad595f5dc931
#
_entry.id   110f0f6677e7dd320b1bad595f5dc931
#
_cell.length_a   1.000
_cell.length_b   1.000
_cell.length_c   1.000
_cell.angle_alpha   90.00
_cell.angle_beta   90.00
_cell.angle_gamma   90.00
#
_symmetry.space_group_name_H-M   'P 1'
#
loop_
_entity.id
_entity.type
_entity.pdbx_description
1 polymer ?
#
loop_
_entity_poly.entity_id
_entity_poly.type
_entity_poly.pdbx_seq_one_letter_code
_entity_poly.pdbx_strand_id
1 'polypeptide(L)'
;MDYFTYSYKNKMPSKKLCLLLDGSVRKPEEEITQRHKDIAAALQLVYEDALFKIINYVHKETKSKNLVIAGGCALNSVANGKILRNSSFKNIWSQPDPGDGGTSIGAALFVWNALFKQKKRICSGQPLLRSQIF
;
A
#
# COMPACT_ATOMS: atom_id res chain seq x y z
N MET A 1 23.04 2.58 0.89
CA MET A 1 22.23 3.19 -0.22
C MET A 1 22.76 2.86 -1.62
N ASP A 2 23.68 1.94 -1.78
CA ASP A 2 24.34 1.69 -3.08
C ASP A 2 23.50 0.94 -4.11
N TYR A 3 22.38 0.34 -3.70
CA TYR A 3 21.51 -0.46 -4.57
C TYR A 3 20.45 0.40 -5.29
N PHE A 4 20.01 1.46 -4.65
CA PHE A 4 18.98 2.40 -5.16
C PHE A 4 19.60 3.78 -5.34
N THR A 5 19.60 4.28 -6.57
CA THR A 5 20.29 5.52 -6.96
C THR A 5 19.36 6.64 -7.38
N TYR A 6 18.05 6.46 -7.19
CA TYR A 6 17.03 7.41 -7.63
C TYR A 6 17.14 8.80 -6.96
N SER A 7 17.72 8.87 -5.76
CA SER A 7 17.87 10.15 -5.04
C SER A 7 18.98 11.07 -5.57
N TYR A 8 19.90 10.52 -6.37
CA TYR A 8 21.04 11.28 -6.91
C TYR A 8 21.42 10.94 -8.36
N LYS A 9 20.74 9.95 -8.95
CA LYS A 9 20.89 9.59 -10.37
C LYS A 9 19.52 9.23 -10.89
N ASN A 10 19.11 9.83 -12.01
CA ASN A 10 17.83 9.52 -12.69
C ASN A 10 17.77 8.10 -13.29
N LYS A 11 18.48 7.14 -12.72
CA LYS A 11 18.49 5.73 -13.15
C LYS A 11 18.29 4.82 -11.95
N MET A 12 17.26 4.02 -12.00
CA MET A 12 17.03 2.87 -11.14
C MET A 12 16.86 1.64 -12.03
N PRO A 13 17.35 0.50 -11.62
CA PRO A 13 18.21 0.16 -10.48
C PRO A 13 19.70 0.47 -10.72
N SER A 14 20.52 0.41 -9.67
CA SER A 14 21.99 0.49 -9.81
C SER A 14 22.57 -0.76 -10.45
N LYS A 15 23.80 -0.66 -11.00
CA LYS A 15 24.54 -1.85 -11.49
C LYS A 15 24.71 -2.91 -10.39
N LYS A 16 24.90 -2.48 -9.13
CA LYS A 16 25.04 -3.38 -7.98
C LYS A 16 23.76 -4.16 -7.70
N LEU A 17 22.59 -3.52 -7.85
CA LEU A 17 21.30 -4.21 -7.73
C LEU A 17 21.08 -5.19 -8.89
N CYS A 18 21.45 -4.82 -10.10
CA CYS A 18 21.36 -5.70 -11.26
C CYS A 18 22.21 -6.97 -11.07
N LEU A 19 23.42 -6.84 -10.55
CA LEU A 19 24.30 -7.97 -10.23
C LEU A 19 23.71 -8.86 -9.12
N LEU A 20 23.15 -8.23 -8.06
CA LEU A 20 22.51 -8.96 -6.96
C LEU A 20 21.30 -9.77 -7.43
N LEU A 21 20.55 -9.22 -8.39
CA LEU A 21 19.34 -9.84 -8.94
C LEU A 21 19.61 -10.67 -10.21
N ASP A 22 20.88 -10.96 -10.49
CA ASP A 22 21.33 -11.81 -11.59
C ASP A 22 20.80 -11.41 -12.97
N GLY A 23 20.96 -10.12 -13.31
CA GLY A 23 20.65 -9.64 -14.66
C GLY A 23 20.38 -8.16 -14.80
N SER A 24 20.36 -7.71 -16.04
CA SER A 24 20.11 -6.32 -16.41
C SER A 24 18.66 -5.89 -16.21
N VAL A 25 18.43 -4.58 -16.32
CA VAL A 25 17.08 -3.99 -16.37
C VAL A 25 16.39 -4.45 -17.66
N ARG A 26 15.17 -4.94 -17.53
CA ARG A 26 14.31 -5.28 -18.67
C ARG A 26 13.89 -4.01 -19.41
N LYS A 27 13.96 -4.02 -20.73
CA LYS A 27 13.34 -2.97 -21.56
C LYS A 27 11.84 -3.24 -21.68
N PRO A 28 11.01 -2.19 -21.93
CA PRO A 28 9.56 -2.35 -22.04
C PRO A 28 9.12 -3.42 -23.04
N GLU A 29 9.85 -3.57 -24.15
CA GLU A 29 9.54 -4.46 -25.26
C GLU A 29 10.04 -5.90 -25.07
N GLU A 30 10.90 -6.14 -24.07
CA GLU A 30 11.44 -7.46 -23.79
C GLU A 30 10.41 -8.33 -23.06
N GLU A 31 10.45 -9.64 -23.30
CA GLU A 31 9.60 -10.60 -22.61
C GLU A 31 9.81 -10.62 -21.09
N ILE A 32 8.72 -10.85 -20.37
CA ILE A 32 8.77 -11.10 -18.93
C ILE A 32 9.17 -12.56 -18.70
N THR A 33 10.40 -12.78 -18.30
CA THR A 33 10.94 -14.11 -17.98
C THR A 33 10.54 -14.57 -16.58
N GLN A 34 10.81 -15.85 -16.25
CA GLN A 34 10.58 -16.39 -14.92
C GLN A 34 11.33 -15.59 -13.85
N ARG A 35 12.60 -15.20 -14.10
CA ARG A 35 13.36 -14.32 -13.21
C ARG A 35 12.62 -13.05 -12.82
N HIS A 36 11.96 -12.38 -13.76
CA HIS A 36 11.21 -11.15 -13.45
C HIS A 36 10.00 -11.43 -12.55
N LYS A 37 9.33 -12.58 -12.77
CA LYS A 37 8.21 -13.03 -11.93
C LYS A 37 8.68 -13.35 -10.51
N ASP A 38 9.82 -14.01 -10.37
CA ASP A 38 10.40 -14.38 -9.09
C ASP A 38 10.83 -13.13 -8.28
N ILE A 39 11.43 -12.14 -8.95
CA ILE A 39 11.77 -10.85 -8.30
C ILE A 39 10.50 -10.13 -7.81
N ALA A 40 9.46 -10.08 -8.63
CA ALA A 40 8.20 -9.45 -8.25
C ALA A 40 7.53 -10.18 -7.07
N ALA A 41 7.53 -11.51 -7.09
CA ALA A 41 7.01 -12.32 -6.00
C ALA A 41 7.79 -12.13 -4.70
N ALA A 42 9.13 -12.12 -4.78
CA ALA A 42 9.99 -11.87 -3.63
C ALA A 42 9.77 -10.48 -3.03
N LEU A 43 9.63 -9.46 -3.88
CA LEU A 43 9.34 -8.09 -3.43
C LEU A 43 7.98 -8.02 -2.72
N GLN A 44 6.97 -8.70 -3.25
CA GLN A 44 5.64 -8.75 -2.63
C GLN A 44 5.73 -9.42 -1.24
N LEU A 45 6.48 -10.51 -1.09
CA LEU A 45 6.66 -11.19 0.20
C LEU A 45 7.34 -10.28 1.23
N VAL A 46 8.42 -9.58 0.83
CA VAL A 46 9.13 -8.65 1.71
C VAL A 46 8.21 -7.48 2.11
N TYR A 47 7.44 -6.96 1.16
CA TYR A 47 6.45 -5.92 1.43
C TYR A 47 5.40 -6.37 2.46
N GLU A 48 4.83 -7.56 2.26
CA GLU A 48 3.84 -8.12 3.19
C GLU A 48 4.41 -8.35 4.58
N ASP A 49 5.62 -8.90 4.70
CA ASP A 49 6.29 -9.08 5.99
C ASP A 49 6.46 -7.75 6.74
N ALA A 50 6.94 -6.72 6.05
CA ALA A 50 7.09 -5.39 6.63
C ALA A 50 5.74 -4.78 7.03
N LEU A 51 4.74 -4.87 6.15
CA LEU A 51 3.38 -4.37 6.41
C LEU A 51 2.77 -5.02 7.65
N PHE A 52 2.81 -6.36 7.73
CA PHE A 52 2.23 -7.07 8.88
C PHE A 52 2.95 -6.82 10.19
N LYS A 53 4.26 -6.62 10.17
CA LYS A 53 5.00 -6.17 11.36
C LYS A 53 4.51 -4.81 11.85
N ILE A 54 4.33 -3.84 10.94
CA ILE A 54 3.81 -2.50 11.27
C ILE A 54 2.37 -2.59 11.79
N ILE A 55 1.49 -3.30 11.09
CA ILE A 55 0.08 -3.44 11.46
C ILE A 55 -0.06 -4.09 12.84
N ASN A 56 0.67 -5.15 13.10
CA ASN A 56 0.62 -5.84 14.39
C ASN A 56 1.19 -4.97 15.52
N TYR A 57 2.24 -4.21 15.25
CA TYR A 57 2.74 -3.22 16.20
C TYR A 57 1.69 -2.15 16.51
N VAL A 58 1.07 -1.56 15.50
CA VAL A 58 0.00 -0.55 15.68
C VAL A 58 -1.16 -1.13 16.48
N HIS A 59 -1.59 -2.36 16.19
CA HIS A 59 -2.63 -3.02 16.98
C HIS A 59 -2.22 -3.21 18.46
N LYS A 60 -0.97 -3.62 18.69
CA LYS A 60 -0.44 -3.80 20.06
C LYS A 60 -0.49 -2.50 20.86
N GLU A 61 -0.11 -1.38 20.25
CA GLU A 61 -0.09 -0.06 20.91
C GLU A 61 -1.49 0.53 21.11
N THR A 62 -2.35 0.43 20.10
CA THR A 62 -3.65 1.11 20.11
C THR A 62 -4.79 0.28 20.69
N LYS A 63 -4.69 -1.05 20.65
CA LYS A 63 -5.78 -1.99 20.97
C LYS A 63 -7.06 -1.76 20.17
N SER A 64 -6.99 -0.98 19.09
CA SER A 64 -8.12 -0.68 18.22
C SER A 64 -8.58 -1.93 17.47
N LYS A 65 -9.88 -2.08 17.28
CA LYS A 65 -10.46 -3.10 16.39
C LYS A 65 -10.53 -2.64 14.94
N ASN A 66 -10.32 -1.35 14.68
CA ASN A 66 -10.49 -0.71 13.38
C ASN A 66 -9.12 -0.24 12.87
N LEU A 67 -8.85 -0.53 11.60
CA LEU A 67 -7.66 -0.07 10.89
C LEU A 67 -8.09 0.81 9.72
N VAL A 68 -7.46 1.97 9.60
CA VAL A 68 -7.55 2.83 8.42
C VAL A 68 -6.20 2.83 7.72
N ILE A 69 -6.21 2.62 6.40
CA ILE A 69 -5.00 2.65 5.58
C ILE A 69 -5.12 3.69 4.48
N ALA A 70 -4.04 4.42 4.25
CA ALA A 70 -3.91 5.41 3.19
C ALA A 70 -2.46 5.46 2.68
N GLY A 71 -2.23 6.19 1.59
CA GLY A 71 -0.96 6.27 0.89
C GLY A 71 -0.87 5.30 -0.29
N GLY A 72 0.11 5.50 -1.17
CA GLY A 72 0.29 4.67 -2.37
C GLY A 72 0.41 3.16 -2.07
N CYS A 73 0.99 2.79 -0.92
CA CYS A 73 1.08 1.38 -0.50
C CYS A 73 -0.29 0.74 -0.23
N ALA A 74 -1.31 1.52 0.12
CA ALA A 74 -2.67 1.02 0.32
C ALA A 74 -3.38 0.62 -0.99
N LEU A 75 -2.77 0.82 -2.15
CA LEU A 75 -3.21 0.28 -3.43
C LEU A 75 -2.85 -1.20 -3.63
N ASN A 76 -2.02 -1.79 -2.76
CA ASN A 76 -1.65 -3.20 -2.86
C ASN A 76 -2.81 -4.11 -2.44
N SER A 77 -3.68 -4.45 -3.40
CA SER A 77 -4.88 -5.26 -3.17
C SER A 77 -4.57 -6.66 -2.62
N VAL A 78 -3.43 -7.27 -3.01
CA VAL A 78 -3.01 -8.59 -2.55
C VAL A 78 -2.73 -8.56 -1.04
N ALA A 79 -1.96 -7.59 -0.57
CA ALA A 79 -1.67 -7.44 0.85
C ALA A 79 -2.93 -7.04 1.64
N ASN A 80 -3.71 -6.10 1.12
CA ASN A 80 -4.95 -5.63 1.77
C ASN A 80 -5.93 -6.79 2.00
N GLY A 81 -6.10 -7.68 1.02
CA GLY A 81 -6.96 -8.85 1.14
C GLY A 81 -6.52 -9.84 2.25
N LYS A 82 -5.28 -9.77 2.70
CA LYS A 82 -4.73 -10.62 3.76
C LYS A 82 -4.85 -10.00 5.16
N ILE A 83 -5.11 -8.70 5.29
CA ILE A 83 -5.01 -7.99 6.59
C ILE A 83 -5.94 -8.57 7.64
N LEU A 84 -7.22 -8.78 7.32
CA LEU A 84 -8.19 -9.30 8.30
C LEU A 84 -7.89 -10.73 8.74
N ARG A 85 -7.21 -11.51 7.90
CA ARG A 85 -6.84 -12.90 8.20
C ARG A 85 -5.54 -12.99 9.02
N ASN A 86 -4.62 -12.07 8.77
CA ASN A 86 -3.26 -12.11 9.31
C ASN A 86 -2.99 -11.05 10.37
N SER A 87 -4.03 -10.37 10.87
CA SER A 87 -3.92 -9.39 11.94
C SER A 87 -5.06 -9.52 12.94
N SER A 88 -4.95 -8.82 14.05
CA SER A 88 -5.99 -8.78 15.09
C SER A 88 -7.06 -7.71 14.83
N PHE A 89 -6.96 -6.92 13.78
CA PHE A 89 -7.99 -5.98 13.40
C PHE A 89 -9.25 -6.70 12.91
N LYS A 90 -10.41 -6.13 13.24
CA LYS A 90 -11.72 -6.69 12.85
C LYS A 90 -12.35 -5.95 11.67
N ASN A 91 -12.00 -4.69 11.52
CA ASN A 91 -12.48 -3.85 10.44
C ASN A 91 -11.31 -3.13 9.81
N ILE A 92 -11.35 -3.02 8.49
CA ILE A 92 -10.39 -2.23 7.71
C ILE A 92 -11.18 -1.27 6.81
N TRP A 93 -10.68 -0.07 6.72
CA TRP A 93 -11.20 0.92 5.79
C TRP A 93 -10.06 1.55 5.00
N SER A 94 -10.27 1.68 3.71
CA SER A 94 -9.44 2.48 2.82
C SER A 94 -10.35 3.34 1.96
N GLN A 95 -9.98 4.58 1.71
CA GLN A 95 -10.71 5.38 0.74
C GLN A 95 -10.56 4.78 -0.68
N PRO A 96 -11.50 5.08 -1.61
CA PRO A 96 -11.47 4.52 -2.97
C PRO A 96 -10.19 4.82 -3.74
N ASP A 97 -9.60 5.99 -3.53
CA ASP A 97 -8.28 6.35 -4.03
C ASP A 97 -7.37 6.67 -2.83
N PRO A 98 -6.68 5.67 -2.27
CA PRO A 98 -5.86 5.87 -1.08
C PRO A 98 -4.55 6.61 -1.35
N GLY A 99 -4.14 6.79 -2.60
CA GLY A 99 -2.96 7.54 -3.02
C GLY A 99 -3.18 9.06 -3.07
N ASP A 100 -2.41 9.72 -3.89
CA ASP A 100 -2.42 11.19 -4.01
C ASP A 100 -3.77 11.76 -4.48
N GLY A 101 -4.49 11.03 -5.34
CA GLY A 101 -5.82 11.44 -5.82
C GLY A 101 -6.86 11.61 -4.71
N GLY A 102 -6.74 10.83 -3.64
CA GLY A 102 -7.63 10.93 -2.49
C GLY A 102 -7.51 12.22 -1.67
N THR A 103 -6.48 13.02 -1.90
CA THR A 103 -6.34 14.35 -1.27
C THR A 103 -7.48 15.29 -1.64
N SER A 104 -8.05 15.15 -2.85
CA SER A 104 -9.21 15.93 -3.29
C SER A 104 -10.45 15.65 -2.43
N ILE A 105 -10.70 14.38 -2.10
CA ILE A 105 -11.78 13.96 -1.21
C ILE A 105 -11.52 14.50 0.20
N GLY A 106 -10.29 14.40 0.68
CA GLY A 106 -9.88 14.92 1.99
C GLY A 106 -10.10 16.43 2.09
N ALA A 107 -9.72 17.19 1.07
CA ALA A 107 -9.93 18.62 1.03
C ALA A 107 -11.44 18.99 1.05
N ALA A 108 -12.25 18.29 0.25
CA ALA A 108 -13.71 18.51 0.25
C ALA A 108 -14.35 18.22 1.62
N LEU A 109 -13.96 17.12 2.25
CA LEU A 109 -14.45 16.74 3.58
C LEU A 109 -13.97 17.71 4.66
N PHE A 110 -12.75 18.25 4.55
CA PHE A 110 -12.25 19.27 5.45
C PHE A 110 -13.09 20.54 5.36
N VAL A 111 -13.35 21.06 4.16
CA VAL A 111 -14.22 22.23 3.95
C VAL A 111 -15.60 21.97 4.52
N TRP A 112 -16.21 20.82 4.22
CA TRP A 112 -17.54 20.46 4.69
C TRP A 112 -17.63 20.40 6.22
N ASN A 113 -16.72 19.66 6.85
CA ASN A 113 -16.81 19.40 8.28
C ASN A 113 -16.19 20.52 9.14
N ALA A 114 -15.01 21.04 8.74
CA ALA A 114 -14.28 21.99 9.54
C ALA A 114 -14.67 23.44 9.29
N LEU A 115 -14.81 23.86 8.02
CA LEU A 115 -15.13 25.23 7.68
C LEU A 115 -16.62 25.48 7.75
N PHE A 116 -17.43 24.64 7.14
CA PHE A 116 -18.91 24.78 7.18
C PHE A 116 -19.54 24.21 8.44
N LYS A 117 -18.74 23.61 9.33
CA LYS A 117 -19.17 23.03 10.62
C LYS A 117 -20.38 22.08 10.48
N GLN A 118 -20.47 21.37 9.36
CA GLN A 118 -21.55 20.43 9.13
C GLN A 118 -21.40 19.21 10.04
N LYS A 119 -22.44 18.94 10.84
CA LYS A 119 -22.46 17.79 11.78
C LYS A 119 -22.77 16.47 11.08
N LYS A 120 -23.43 16.52 9.93
CA LYS A 120 -23.76 15.32 9.15
C LYS A 120 -22.49 14.76 8.52
N ARG A 121 -22.03 13.64 9.02
CA ARG A 121 -20.94 12.90 8.39
C ARG A 121 -21.43 12.26 7.09
N ILE A 122 -20.74 12.53 6.00
CA ILE A 122 -20.92 11.80 4.75
C ILE A 122 -20.18 10.48 4.94
N CYS A 123 -20.92 9.43 5.29
CA CYS A 123 -20.37 8.08 5.23
C CYS A 123 -20.43 7.65 3.77
N SER A 124 -19.32 7.60 3.08
CA SER A 124 -19.21 6.80 1.86
C SER A 124 -19.61 5.37 2.26
N GLY A 125 -20.74 4.90 1.75
CA GLY A 125 -21.35 3.67 2.18
C GLY A 125 -20.41 2.49 2.15
N GLN A 126 -20.56 1.60 3.10
CA GLN A 126 -19.96 0.31 3.36
C GLN A 126 -18.42 0.23 3.34
N PRO A 127 -17.80 -0.36 4.36
CA PRO A 127 -16.38 -0.69 4.31
C PRO A 127 -16.13 -1.60 3.10
N LEU A 128 -15.23 -1.17 2.22
CA LEU A 128 -14.87 -1.84 0.96
C LEU A 128 -14.38 -3.30 1.12
N LEU A 129 -14.32 -3.81 2.33
CA LEU A 129 -13.87 -5.16 2.63
C LEU A 129 -14.79 -5.85 3.65
N ARG A 130 -16.07 -5.94 3.37
CA ARG A 130 -16.89 -7.00 3.90
C ARG A 130 -16.86 -8.16 2.90
N SER A 131 -16.04 -9.19 3.22
CA SER A 131 -16.18 -10.61 2.80
C SER A 131 -16.69 -10.92 1.37
N GLN A 132 -16.37 -10.12 0.36
CA GLN A 132 -16.67 -10.45 -1.04
C GLN A 132 -15.41 -10.43 -1.93
N ILE A 133 -14.27 -10.76 -1.36
CA ILE A 133 -13.13 -11.20 -2.16
C ILE A 133 -12.85 -12.63 -1.74
N PHE A 134 -13.16 -13.52 -2.65
CA PHE A 134 -13.04 -14.99 -2.72
C PHE A 134 -11.99 -15.64 -1.84
#